data_b21b6e50bee75b5760796ec786441364
#
_entry.id   b21b6e50bee75b5760796ec786441364
#
_cell.length_a   1.000
_cell.length_b   1.000
_cell.length_c   1.000
_cell.angle_alpha   90.00
_cell.angle_beta   90.00
_cell.angle_gamma   90.00
#
_symmetry.space_group_name_H-M   'P 1'
#
loop_
_entity.id
_entity.type
_entity.pdbx_description
1 polymer ?
#
loop_
_entity_poly.entity_id
_entity_poly.type
_entity_poly.pdbx_seq_one_letter_code
_entity_poly.pdbx_strand_id
1 'polypeptide(L)'
;MLCFHCSFLVDNIPIRVFHNLESIGVPFPNKQAMRIHSSLWNADDWATRGGLVKTDWTQAPFTASYRNFKANACIWSSASPCTSTSPNSVQDNAWQVQALDAPGRNRLRWVQQKYMIYNYCTDLKRFPQGLPPECKRSGFL
;
A
#
# COMPACT_ATOMS: atom_id res chain seq x y z
N MET A 1 11.11 -5.37 12.15
CA MET A 1 11.17 -4.82 10.77
C MET A 1 10.67 -3.38 10.83
N LEU A 2 11.57 -2.41 10.69
CA LEU A 2 11.19 -1.00 10.67
C LEU A 2 10.93 -0.60 9.22
N CYS A 3 9.71 -0.76 8.75
CA CYS A 3 9.30 -0.22 7.48
C CYS A 3 8.88 1.24 7.70
N PHE A 4 9.51 2.20 7.01
CA PHE A 4 9.17 3.62 7.16
C PHE A 4 7.95 4.02 6.34
N HIS A 5 7.61 3.28 5.31
CA HIS A 5 6.41 3.47 4.50
C HIS A 5 6.17 2.27 3.60
N CYS A 6 4.95 2.15 3.10
CA CYS A 6 4.55 1.18 2.07
C CYS A 6 4.04 1.95 0.86
N SER A 7 4.64 1.74 -0.31
CA SER A 7 4.25 2.38 -1.57
C SER A 7 3.56 1.40 -2.49
N PHE A 8 2.46 1.84 -3.09
CA PHE A 8 1.74 1.11 -4.13
C PHE A 8 1.98 1.81 -5.47
N LEU A 9 2.38 1.04 -6.47
CA LEU A 9 2.71 1.56 -7.79
C LEU A 9 1.96 0.79 -8.87
N VAL A 10 1.60 1.50 -9.94
CA VAL A 10 1.12 0.94 -11.20
C VAL A 10 2.02 1.46 -12.30
N ASP A 11 2.65 0.58 -13.09
CA ASP A 11 3.61 0.94 -14.14
C ASP A 11 4.71 1.93 -13.66
N ASN A 12 5.26 1.67 -12.46
CA ASN A 12 6.23 2.53 -11.78
C ASN A 12 5.72 3.93 -11.39
N ILE A 13 4.41 4.17 -11.48
CA ILE A 13 3.80 5.40 -11.03
C ILE A 13 3.23 5.16 -9.63
N PRO A 14 3.66 5.90 -8.60
CA PRO A 14 3.11 5.76 -7.27
C PRO A 14 1.65 6.27 -7.24
N ILE A 15 0.76 5.40 -6.76
CA ILE A 15 -0.67 5.73 -6.62
C ILE A 15 -1.06 5.97 -5.17
N ARG A 16 -0.31 5.40 -4.23
CA ARG A 16 -0.53 5.57 -2.79
C ARG A 16 0.75 5.32 -2.01
N VAL A 17 0.93 6.07 -0.93
CA VAL A 17 1.98 5.84 0.06
C VAL A 17 1.37 5.76 1.44
N PHE A 18 1.72 4.71 2.18
CA PHE A 18 1.43 4.55 3.59
C PHE A 18 2.69 4.87 4.39
N HIS A 19 2.66 5.97 5.12
CA HIS A 19 3.74 6.33 6.02
C HIS A 19 3.61 5.63 7.36
N ASN A 20 4.73 5.24 7.96
CA ASN A 20 4.75 4.83 9.35
C ASN A 20 4.56 6.07 10.23
N LEU A 21 3.42 6.15 10.87
CA LEU A 21 3.02 7.27 11.72
C LEU A 21 2.81 6.82 13.18
N GLU A 22 3.47 5.74 13.61
CA GLU A 22 3.41 5.25 15.00
C GLU A 22 3.82 6.35 16.01
N SER A 23 4.73 7.23 15.62
CA SER A 23 5.17 8.36 16.45
C SER A 23 4.06 9.34 16.83
N ILE A 24 2.95 9.35 16.11
CA ILE A 24 1.76 10.18 16.40
C ILE A 24 0.54 9.33 16.77
N GLY A 25 0.76 8.05 17.13
CA GLY A 25 -0.29 7.14 17.60
C GLY A 25 -1.08 6.43 16.51
N VAL A 26 -0.67 6.50 15.23
CA VAL A 26 -1.31 5.75 14.15
C VAL A 26 -0.67 4.36 14.05
N PRO A 27 -1.42 3.26 14.21
CA PRO A 27 -0.87 1.92 14.10
C PRO A 27 -0.26 1.66 12.71
N PHE A 28 0.87 0.97 12.69
CA PHE A 28 1.54 0.55 11.46
C PHE A 28 1.79 -0.97 11.49
N PRO A 29 1.56 -1.72 10.39
CA PRO A 29 1.62 -3.18 10.37
C PRO A 29 3.06 -3.70 10.28
N ASN A 30 3.87 -3.48 11.33
CA ASN A 30 5.27 -3.88 11.42
C ASN A 30 5.59 -4.84 12.57
N LYS A 31 4.56 -5.27 13.34
CA LYS A 31 4.75 -6.03 14.57
C LYS A 31 4.44 -7.52 14.46
N GLN A 32 3.93 -7.96 13.31
CA GLN A 32 3.63 -9.38 13.09
C GLN A 32 4.13 -9.86 11.75
N ALA A 33 4.42 -11.15 11.68
CA ALA A 33 4.71 -11.81 10.43
C ALA A 33 3.48 -11.83 9.52
N MET A 34 3.71 -11.64 8.23
CA MET A 34 2.65 -11.65 7.22
C MET A 34 2.96 -12.69 6.14
N ARG A 35 1.91 -13.26 5.56
CA ARG A 35 2.00 -14.12 4.38
C ARG A 35 1.59 -13.33 3.15
N ILE A 36 2.17 -13.67 2.02
CA ILE A 36 1.77 -13.10 0.72
C ILE A 36 0.69 -13.99 0.14
N HIS A 37 -0.44 -13.41 -0.20
CA HIS A 37 -1.55 -14.05 -0.87
C HIS A 37 -1.91 -13.28 -2.13
N SER A 38 -2.32 -14.00 -3.16
CA SER A 38 -2.90 -13.44 -4.37
C SER A 38 -4.20 -14.17 -4.67
N SER A 39 -5.21 -13.44 -5.11
CA SER A 39 -6.51 -13.99 -5.47
C SER A 39 -7.08 -13.23 -6.67
N LEU A 40 -7.85 -13.93 -7.48
CA LEU A 40 -8.63 -13.36 -8.57
C LEU A 40 -10.09 -13.34 -8.15
N TRP A 41 -10.70 -12.15 -8.22
CA TRP A 41 -12.06 -11.92 -7.77
C TRP A 41 -12.94 -11.35 -8.88
N ASN A 42 -14.19 -11.78 -8.90
CA ASN A 42 -15.25 -11.00 -9.50
C ASN A 42 -15.75 -9.99 -8.46
N ALA A 43 -15.59 -8.72 -8.70
CA ALA A 43 -15.98 -7.64 -7.81
C ALA A 43 -16.90 -6.62 -8.51
N ASP A 44 -17.68 -7.08 -9.49
CA ASP A 44 -18.52 -6.22 -10.34
C ASP A 44 -19.77 -5.67 -9.64
N ASP A 45 -20.02 -6.06 -8.39
CA ASP A 45 -21.12 -5.49 -7.60
C ASP A 45 -20.75 -4.15 -6.94
N TRP A 46 -19.46 -3.87 -6.73
CA TRP A 46 -19.01 -2.66 -6.02
C TRP A 46 -17.77 -1.99 -6.64
N ALA A 47 -16.93 -2.72 -7.35
CA ALA A 47 -15.83 -2.16 -8.13
C ALA A 47 -16.35 -1.62 -9.48
N THR A 48 -15.48 -1.38 -10.46
CA THR A 48 -15.84 -1.00 -11.82
C THR A 48 -16.97 0.05 -11.89
N ARG A 49 -16.63 1.29 -11.49
CA ARG A 49 -17.57 2.42 -11.35
C ARG A 49 -18.71 2.16 -10.35
N GLY A 50 -18.40 1.55 -9.20
CA GLY A 50 -19.41 1.26 -8.17
C GLY A 50 -20.41 0.19 -8.59
N GLY A 51 -20.00 -0.75 -9.44
CA GLY A 51 -20.83 -1.86 -9.90
C GLY A 51 -21.66 -1.57 -11.16
N LEU A 52 -21.44 -0.42 -11.82
CA LEU A 52 -22.15 -0.08 -13.06
C LEU A 52 -21.65 -0.89 -14.28
N VAL A 53 -20.39 -1.32 -14.25
CA VAL A 53 -19.81 -2.16 -15.32
C VAL A 53 -19.75 -3.59 -14.83
N LYS A 54 -20.49 -4.47 -15.46
CA LYS A 54 -20.60 -5.89 -15.09
C LYS A 54 -19.61 -6.76 -15.84
N THR A 55 -19.27 -7.90 -15.25
CA THR A 55 -18.39 -8.90 -15.86
C THR A 55 -19.09 -9.54 -17.06
N ASP A 56 -18.43 -9.55 -18.19
CA ASP A 56 -18.86 -10.30 -19.37
C ASP A 56 -18.43 -11.77 -19.24
N TRP A 57 -19.32 -12.60 -18.75
CA TRP A 57 -19.07 -14.02 -18.53
C TRP A 57 -18.87 -14.82 -19.82
N THR A 58 -19.19 -14.27 -20.98
CA THR A 58 -18.92 -14.92 -22.28
C THR A 58 -17.42 -14.99 -22.58
N GLN A 59 -16.61 -14.17 -21.90
CA GLN A 59 -15.16 -14.15 -21.99
C GLN A 59 -14.45 -15.14 -21.04
N ALA A 60 -15.19 -15.90 -20.26
CA ALA A 60 -14.60 -16.90 -19.35
C ALA A 60 -13.90 -18.04 -20.14
N PRO A 61 -12.84 -18.65 -19.58
CA PRO A 61 -12.26 -18.44 -18.24
C PRO A 61 -11.34 -17.22 -18.16
N PHE A 62 -11.38 -16.52 -17.02
CA PHE A 62 -10.46 -15.41 -16.73
C PHE A 62 -9.18 -15.94 -16.10
N THR A 63 -8.04 -15.43 -16.56
CA THR A 63 -6.72 -15.89 -16.10
C THR A 63 -5.87 -14.69 -15.68
N ALA A 64 -5.34 -14.72 -14.46
CA ALA A 64 -4.27 -13.84 -14.02
C ALA A 64 -2.93 -14.56 -14.09
N SER A 65 -1.95 -13.95 -14.73
CA SER A 65 -0.60 -14.51 -14.82
C SER A 65 0.39 -13.63 -14.06
N TYR A 66 1.27 -14.28 -13.32
CA TYR A 66 2.31 -13.63 -12.54
C TYR A 66 3.66 -14.07 -13.07
N ARG A 67 4.58 -13.10 -13.24
CA ARG A 67 5.98 -13.38 -13.61
C ARG A 67 6.91 -12.41 -12.91
N ASN A 68 8.19 -12.80 -12.83
CA ASN A 68 9.25 -11.97 -12.26
C ASN A 68 8.95 -11.53 -10.82
N PHE A 69 8.24 -12.37 -10.04
CA PHE A 69 8.01 -12.08 -8.64
C PHE A 69 9.35 -11.99 -7.90
N LYS A 70 9.60 -10.84 -7.28
CA LYS A 70 10.78 -10.59 -6.45
C LYS A 70 10.30 -10.25 -5.05
N ALA A 71 10.76 -11.00 -4.06
CA ALA A 71 10.52 -10.69 -2.66
C ALA A 71 11.87 -10.40 -2.00
N ASN A 72 12.11 -9.15 -1.67
CA ASN A 72 13.19 -8.75 -0.79
C ASN A 72 12.63 -8.59 0.61
N ALA A 73 12.73 -9.64 1.40
CA ALA A 73 12.09 -9.73 2.70
C ALA A 73 12.87 -10.68 3.60
N CYS A 74 12.77 -10.47 4.91
CA CYS A 74 13.26 -11.40 5.89
C CYS A 74 12.21 -12.50 6.13
N ILE A 75 12.64 -13.76 6.15
CA ILE A 75 11.82 -14.88 6.60
C ILE A 75 11.76 -14.84 8.11
N TRP A 76 10.58 -14.56 8.63
CA TRP A 76 10.37 -14.54 10.07
C TRP A 76 10.19 -15.96 10.62
N SER A 77 10.87 -16.26 11.72
CA SER A 77 10.63 -17.46 12.52
C SER A 77 10.71 -17.09 14.01
N SER A 78 10.10 -17.91 14.87
CA SER A 78 10.17 -17.72 16.31
C SER A 78 11.61 -17.82 16.85
N ALA A 79 12.47 -18.61 16.20
CA ALA A 79 13.88 -18.77 16.54
C ALA A 79 14.78 -17.66 15.98
N SER A 80 14.32 -16.94 14.95
CA SER A 80 15.09 -15.87 14.31
C SER A 80 14.14 -14.75 13.88
N PRO A 81 13.80 -13.82 14.78
CA PRO A 81 13.02 -12.65 14.42
C PRO A 81 13.81 -11.77 13.46
N CYS A 82 13.11 -11.14 12.52
CA CYS A 82 13.69 -10.22 11.55
C CYS A 82 14.17 -8.93 12.24
N THR A 83 15.33 -9.00 12.85
CA THR A 83 16.04 -7.82 13.37
C THR A 83 17.05 -7.33 12.34
N SER A 84 17.43 -6.07 12.40
CA SER A 84 18.41 -5.44 11.51
C SER A 84 19.80 -6.11 11.54
N THR A 85 20.03 -7.02 12.48
CA THR A 85 21.29 -7.75 12.67
C THR A 85 21.25 -9.20 12.17
N SER A 86 20.16 -9.63 11.51
CA SER A 86 20.09 -11.00 10.99
C SER A 86 21.12 -11.21 9.88
N PRO A 87 22.02 -12.21 9.98
CA PRO A 87 23.06 -12.46 8.96
C PRO A 87 22.51 -12.88 7.59
N ASN A 88 21.22 -13.22 7.53
CA ASN A 88 20.49 -13.50 6.29
C ASN A 88 19.73 -12.28 5.74
N SER A 89 19.83 -11.11 6.34
CA SER A 89 19.40 -9.87 5.72
C SER A 89 20.39 -9.59 4.58
N VAL A 90 19.99 -9.95 3.36
CA VAL A 90 20.69 -9.55 2.17
C VAL A 90 21.04 -8.06 2.30
N GLN A 91 22.28 -7.74 2.00
CA GLN A 91 23.02 -6.50 2.23
C GLN A 91 22.34 -5.19 1.76
N ASP A 92 21.05 -5.20 1.44
CA ASP A 92 20.32 -4.08 0.90
C ASP A 92 19.12 -3.73 1.78
N ASN A 93 19.40 -3.10 2.93
CA ASN A 93 18.36 -2.48 3.76
C ASN A 93 17.73 -1.24 3.09
N ALA A 94 18.05 -0.98 1.84
CA ALA A 94 17.53 0.14 1.04
C ALA A 94 15.98 0.14 1.00
N TRP A 95 15.34 -1.03 0.97
CA TRP A 95 13.89 -1.15 0.99
C TRP A 95 13.24 -0.68 2.31
N GLN A 96 13.99 -0.68 3.41
CA GLN A 96 13.49 -0.21 4.71
C GLN A 96 13.40 1.31 4.82
N VAL A 97 14.27 2.01 4.08
CA VAL A 97 14.41 3.49 4.14
C VAL A 97 14.00 4.17 2.84
N GLN A 98 13.53 3.41 1.86
CA GLN A 98 13.21 3.91 0.54
C GLN A 98 11.97 4.80 0.58
N ALA A 99 12.17 6.10 0.66
CA ALA A 99 11.13 7.11 0.46
C ALA A 99 11.02 7.49 -1.02
N LEU A 100 9.85 7.98 -1.43
CA LEU A 100 9.69 8.55 -2.76
C LEU A 100 10.67 9.73 -2.95
N ASP A 101 11.39 9.70 -4.04
CA ASP A 101 12.19 10.84 -4.49
C ASP A 101 11.30 12.03 -4.94
N ALA A 102 11.91 13.15 -5.30
CA ALA A 102 11.15 14.32 -5.72
C ALA A 102 10.28 14.07 -6.98
N PRO A 103 10.77 13.40 -8.04
CA PRO A 103 9.93 12.97 -9.16
C PRO A 103 8.76 12.06 -8.75
N GLY A 104 8.99 11.07 -7.90
CA GLY A 104 7.96 10.17 -7.39
C GLY A 104 6.86 10.91 -6.62
N ARG A 105 7.24 11.86 -5.75
CA ARG A 105 6.28 12.72 -5.05
C ARG A 105 5.45 13.59 -6.00
N ASN A 106 6.07 14.14 -7.03
CA ASN A 106 5.36 14.94 -8.04
C ASN A 106 4.38 14.07 -8.85
N ARG A 107 4.76 12.84 -9.21
CA ARG A 107 3.87 11.89 -9.88
C ARG A 107 2.70 11.50 -8.99
N LEU A 108 2.94 11.25 -7.70
CA LEU A 108 1.87 10.95 -6.74
C LEU A 108 0.87 12.11 -6.65
N ARG A 109 1.34 13.36 -6.55
CA ARG A 109 0.45 14.54 -6.55
C ARG A 109 -0.36 14.65 -7.84
N TRP A 110 0.27 14.38 -8.98
CA TRP A 110 -0.42 14.38 -10.26
C TRP A 110 -1.53 13.31 -10.30
N VAL A 111 -1.27 12.09 -9.79
CA VAL A 111 -2.27 11.03 -9.67
C VAL A 111 -3.43 11.47 -8.77
N GLN A 112 -3.12 12.05 -7.61
CA GLN A 112 -4.14 12.55 -6.69
C GLN A 112 -5.03 13.61 -7.33
N GLN A 113 -4.44 14.56 -8.06
CA GLN A 113 -5.19 15.62 -8.73
C GLN A 113 -6.06 15.13 -9.89
N LYS A 114 -5.60 14.10 -10.62
CA LYS A 114 -6.27 13.62 -11.84
C LYS A 114 -7.26 12.48 -11.61
N TYR A 115 -6.98 11.60 -10.65
CA TYR A 115 -7.65 10.31 -10.54
C TYR A 115 -8.22 10.01 -9.16
N MET A 116 -7.91 10.78 -8.14
CA MET A 116 -8.47 10.58 -6.81
C MET A 116 -9.94 11.01 -6.80
N ILE A 117 -10.83 10.04 -6.64
CA ILE A 117 -12.28 10.27 -6.61
C ILE A 117 -12.83 10.41 -5.19
N TYR A 118 -12.05 10.01 -4.18
CA TYR A 118 -12.45 10.07 -2.79
C TYR A 118 -11.24 10.24 -1.87
N ASN A 119 -11.36 11.14 -0.91
CA ASN A 119 -10.40 11.34 0.16
C ASN A 119 -11.14 11.34 1.50
N TYR A 120 -10.87 10.34 2.33
CA TYR A 120 -11.54 10.21 3.63
C TYR A 120 -11.19 11.37 4.59
N CYS A 121 -10.07 12.04 4.40
CA CYS A 121 -9.69 13.21 5.20
C CYS A 121 -10.59 14.43 4.96
N THR A 122 -11.41 14.42 3.92
CA THR A 122 -12.40 15.47 3.64
C THR A 122 -13.82 15.04 3.97
N ASP A 123 -14.02 13.79 4.39
CA ASP A 123 -15.31 13.23 4.71
C ASP A 123 -15.64 13.38 6.22
N LEU A 124 -16.10 14.56 6.61
CA LEU A 124 -16.47 14.87 7.99
C LEU A 124 -17.65 14.03 8.49
N LYS A 125 -18.51 13.53 7.60
CA LYS A 125 -19.64 12.68 8.00
C LYS A 125 -19.17 11.31 8.48
N ARG A 126 -18.08 10.80 7.92
CA ARG A 126 -17.46 9.54 8.34
C ARG A 126 -16.81 9.65 9.72
N PHE A 127 -16.34 10.84 10.08
CA PHE A 127 -15.62 11.08 11.33
C PHE A 127 -16.27 12.18 12.17
N PRO A 128 -17.47 11.94 12.72
CA PRO A 128 -18.17 12.95 13.49
C PRO A 128 -17.46 13.36 14.79
N GLN A 129 -16.54 12.51 15.28
CA GLN A 129 -15.73 12.79 16.48
C GLN A 129 -14.37 13.46 16.14
N GLY A 130 -14.13 13.80 14.88
CA GLY A 130 -12.90 14.42 14.39
C GLY A 130 -12.10 13.53 13.46
N LEU A 131 -11.34 14.17 12.58
CA LEU A 131 -10.52 13.48 11.59
C LEU A 131 -9.38 12.68 12.24
N PRO A 132 -9.00 11.53 11.66
CA PRO A 132 -7.84 10.76 12.06
C PRO A 132 -6.56 11.62 12.09
N PRO A 133 -5.61 11.32 13.00
CA PRO A 133 -4.41 12.15 13.19
C PRO A 133 -3.53 12.28 11.95
N GLU A 134 -3.51 11.28 11.08
CA GLU A 134 -2.78 11.32 9.81
C GLU A 134 -3.30 12.39 8.86
N CYS A 135 -4.60 12.72 8.91
CA CYS A 135 -5.21 13.76 8.08
C CYS A 135 -4.73 15.19 8.40
N LYS A 136 -4.08 15.38 9.55
CA LYS A 136 -3.52 16.67 9.95
C LYS A 136 -2.16 16.96 9.31
N ARG A 137 -1.57 16.00 8.61
CA ARG A 137 -0.26 16.15 7.97
C ARG A 137 -0.40 16.60 6.52
N SER A 138 0.35 17.63 6.18
CA SER A 138 0.36 18.30 4.84
C SER A 138 0.81 17.41 3.66
N GLY A 139 1.14 16.16 3.88
CA GLY A 139 1.52 15.20 2.83
C GLY A 139 0.44 14.16 2.52
N PHE A 140 -0.72 14.24 3.17
CA PHE A 140 -1.85 13.32 2.97
C PHE A 140 -2.92 13.86 1.99
N LEU A 141 -2.79 15.12 1.63
CA LEU A 141 -3.68 15.81 0.69
C LEU A 141 -3.00 15.94 -0.66
#